data_fd18e4e39d1b047c78ae9a60f502c465
#
_entry.id   fd18e4e39d1b047c78ae9a60f502c465
#
_cell.length_a   1.000
_cell.length_b   1.000
_cell.length_c   1.000
_cell.angle_alpha   90.00
_cell.angle_beta   90.00
_cell.angle_gamma   90.00
#
_symmetry.space_group_name_H-M   'P 1'
#
loop_
_entity.id
_entity.type
_entity.pdbx_description
1 polymer ?
#
loop_
_entity_poly.entity_id
_entity_poly.type
_entity_poly.pdbx_seq_one_letter_code
_entity_poly.pdbx_strand_id
1 'polypeptide(L)'
;MYQHIKVPEGGQKITVNADFSLNVPTNPIIPYIEGDGTGFDITPVMIKVVDAAVAKAYAGKRKIHWMEIYAGEKATKVYGPDVWLPAESLEVLREYVVSIKGPLTTPVGGGIRSLNVALRQELDLYVCLRPVQYFKGVPSPVKEPEKTNMVIFRENSEDIYAGIEYEAESDKAKKLIKFLIDEMGVKKIRFPATSGIGIKPVSREGTERLVRKAIQYAIDNDKPNVTIVHKGNIMKFTEGGFRDWAYALAKREFGAVEIDGGPWCKFKNPKTGKEIIVKDSIADAFLQQILLRPAEYSVIATLNLNGDYISDALAAQVGGIGIAPGANLSDSVACFEATHGTAPKYAGKDYVNPGSEILSAEMMLRHMGWTEAADLIIASMERSIASKKVTYDFARLMDGATQVSCSGFGQVMIDHM
;
A
#
# COMPACT_ATOMS: atom_id res chain seq x y z
N MET A 1 8.20 -29.22 -5.48
CA MET A 1 8.78 -29.22 -4.09
C MET A 1 9.77 -28.06 -4.06
N TYR A 2 9.63 -27.13 -3.15
CA TYR A 2 10.51 -25.97 -3.05
C TYR A 2 11.89 -26.40 -2.55
N GLN A 3 12.93 -25.66 -2.94
CA GLN A 3 14.32 -25.99 -2.61
C GLN A 3 14.67 -25.54 -1.19
N HIS A 4 14.27 -24.32 -0.82
CA HIS A 4 14.61 -23.72 0.47
C HIS A 4 13.40 -23.34 1.32
N ILE A 5 12.20 -23.31 0.74
CA ILE A 5 10.97 -22.95 1.43
C ILE A 5 10.33 -24.19 2.03
N LYS A 6 10.06 -24.14 3.33
CA LYS A 6 9.41 -25.22 4.06
C LYS A 6 7.93 -24.95 4.21
N VAL A 7 7.10 -25.77 3.56
CA VAL A 7 5.64 -25.71 3.72
C VAL A 7 5.26 -26.24 5.10
N PRO A 8 4.53 -25.46 5.92
CA PRO A 8 4.12 -25.92 7.26
C PRO A 8 3.10 -27.06 7.17
N GLU A 9 3.27 -28.06 8.05
CA GLU A 9 2.33 -29.17 8.18
C GLU A 9 0.99 -28.69 8.78
N GLY A 10 -0.10 -29.32 8.39
CA GLY A 10 -1.44 -29.08 8.93
C GLY A 10 -2.15 -27.84 8.40
N GLY A 11 -1.48 -27.03 7.56
CA GLY A 11 -2.09 -25.88 6.90
C GLY A 11 -2.70 -26.24 5.54
N GLN A 12 -3.59 -25.37 5.04
CA GLN A 12 -4.25 -25.49 3.74
C GLN A 12 -4.11 -24.20 2.94
N LYS A 13 -4.05 -24.31 1.61
CA LYS A 13 -4.00 -23.14 0.72
C LYS A 13 -5.34 -22.42 0.69
N ILE A 14 -5.28 -21.09 0.62
CA ILE A 14 -6.40 -20.27 0.19
C ILE A 14 -6.55 -20.46 -1.32
N THR A 15 -7.76 -20.57 -1.82
CA THR A 15 -8.06 -20.68 -3.26
C THR A 15 -8.94 -19.54 -3.73
N VAL A 16 -8.86 -19.21 -5.01
CA VAL A 16 -9.61 -18.13 -5.64
C VAL A 16 -10.70 -18.72 -6.55
N ASN A 17 -11.91 -18.23 -6.39
CA ASN A 17 -13.05 -18.57 -7.26
C ASN A 17 -12.99 -17.81 -8.60
N ALA A 18 -13.83 -18.20 -9.55
CA ALA A 18 -13.92 -17.54 -10.86
C ALA A 18 -14.34 -16.05 -10.79
N ASP A 19 -15.03 -15.66 -9.73
CA ASP A 19 -15.43 -14.28 -9.42
C ASP A 19 -14.40 -13.51 -8.57
N PHE A 20 -13.21 -14.09 -8.41
CA PHE A 20 -12.12 -13.60 -7.55
C PHE A 20 -12.40 -13.57 -6.04
N SER A 21 -13.51 -14.11 -5.57
CA SER A 21 -13.72 -14.33 -4.13
C SER A 21 -12.80 -15.42 -3.59
N LEU A 22 -12.45 -15.33 -2.30
CA LEU A 22 -11.54 -16.27 -1.66
C LEU A 22 -12.30 -17.40 -0.95
N ASN A 23 -11.80 -18.63 -1.08
CA ASN A 23 -12.11 -19.74 -0.21
C ASN A 23 -11.03 -19.86 0.86
N VAL A 24 -11.31 -19.36 2.06
CA VAL A 24 -10.36 -19.32 3.17
C VAL A 24 -10.63 -20.47 4.13
N PRO A 25 -9.71 -21.45 4.28
CA PRO A 25 -9.86 -22.54 5.25
C PRO A 25 -9.70 -22.03 6.68
N THR A 26 -10.04 -22.86 7.66
CA THR A 26 -9.86 -22.53 9.08
C THR A 26 -8.40 -22.55 9.54
N ASN A 27 -7.52 -23.11 8.72
CA ASN A 27 -6.08 -23.28 8.96
C ASN A 27 -5.26 -22.88 7.72
N PRO A 28 -5.39 -21.61 7.25
CA PRO A 28 -4.73 -21.17 6.03
C PRO A 28 -3.20 -21.12 6.20
N ILE A 29 -2.49 -21.44 5.13
CA ILE A 29 -1.05 -21.17 5.02
C ILE A 29 -0.89 -19.75 4.47
N ILE A 30 -0.18 -18.91 5.19
CA ILE A 30 0.13 -17.52 4.81
C ILE A 30 1.64 -17.37 4.65
N PRO A 31 2.14 -17.18 3.41
CA PRO A 31 3.52 -16.80 3.18
C PRO A 31 3.82 -15.44 3.81
N TYR A 32 5.01 -15.34 4.43
CA TYR A 32 5.51 -14.06 4.89
C TYR A 32 6.99 -13.87 4.55
N ILE A 33 7.37 -12.63 4.29
CA ILE A 33 8.76 -12.19 4.16
C ILE A 33 9.08 -11.39 5.42
N GLU A 34 10.04 -11.84 6.20
CA GLU A 34 10.46 -11.15 7.44
C GLU A 34 10.88 -9.70 7.16
N GLY A 35 11.51 -9.47 6.01
CA GLY A 35 12.01 -8.16 5.61
C GLY A 35 13.44 -7.89 6.08
N ASP A 36 13.94 -6.71 5.72
CA ASP A 36 15.29 -6.25 6.04
C ASP A 36 15.24 -5.17 7.12
N GLY A 37 16.40 -4.90 7.74
CA GLY A 37 16.51 -3.86 8.75
C GLY A 37 15.55 -4.08 9.91
N THR A 38 14.63 -3.14 10.13
CA THR A 38 13.64 -3.26 11.22
C THR A 38 12.58 -4.35 11.00
N GLY A 39 12.51 -4.95 9.81
CA GLY A 39 11.65 -6.11 9.54
C GLY A 39 11.92 -7.25 10.53
N PHE A 40 13.19 -7.46 10.87
CA PHE A 40 13.61 -8.43 11.88
C PHE A 40 12.97 -8.20 13.27
N ASP A 41 12.70 -6.97 13.63
CA ASP A 41 12.07 -6.61 14.90
C ASP A 41 10.53 -6.69 14.82
N ILE A 42 9.93 -6.10 13.75
CA ILE A 42 8.47 -5.89 13.68
C ILE A 42 7.69 -7.12 13.24
N THR A 43 8.19 -7.92 12.29
CA THR A 43 7.47 -9.07 11.75
C THR A 43 7.18 -10.15 12.79
N PRO A 44 8.13 -10.56 13.66
CA PRO A 44 7.81 -11.50 14.75
C PRO A 44 6.78 -10.96 15.74
N VAL A 45 6.76 -9.64 15.98
CA VAL A 45 5.77 -8.98 16.85
C VAL A 45 4.40 -9.01 16.18
N MET A 46 4.31 -8.68 14.89
CA MET A 46 3.07 -8.78 14.11
C MET A 46 2.49 -10.18 14.16
N ILE A 47 3.28 -11.22 13.92
CA ILE A 47 2.85 -12.62 13.97
C ILE A 47 2.24 -12.95 15.34
N LYS A 48 2.90 -12.58 16.44
CA LYS A 48 2.39 -12.83 17.80
C LYS A 48 1.06 -12.13 18.08
N VAL A 49 0.92 -10.88 17.66
CA VAL A 49 -0.32 -10.09 17.84
C VAL A 49 -1.46 -10.69 17.01
N VAL A 50 -1.20 -11.06 15.78
CA VAL A 50 -2.20 -11.68 14.88
C VAL A 50 -2.64 -13.05 15.43
N ASP A 51 -1.69 -13.90 15.85
CA ASP A 51 -2.01 -15.21 16.42
C ASP A 51 -2.87 -15.11 17.69
N ALA A 52 -2.57 -14.13 18.57
CA ALA A 52 -3.36 -13.87 19.76
C ALA A 52 -4.78 -13.40 19.41
N ALA A 53 -4.92 -12.49 18.45
CA ALA A 53 -6.22 -12.00 17.98
C ALA A 53 -7.06 -13.12 17.38
N VAL A 54 -6.48 -13.94 16.50
CA VAL A 54 -7.15 -15.07 15.86
C VAL A 54 -7.57 -16.12 16.90
N ALA A 55 -6.66 -16.49 17.80
CA ALA A 55 -6.98 -17.46 18.86
C ALA A 55 -8.14 -16.97 19.76
N LYS A 56 -8.15 -15.70 20.12
CA LYS A 56 -9.20 -15.10 20.96
C LYS A 56 -10.52 -14.96 20.22
N ALA A 57 -10.51 -14.39 19.01
CA ALA A 57 -11.73 -14.16 18.22
C ALA A 57 -12.48 -15.44 17.89
N TYR A 58 -11.75 -16.53 17.65
CA TYR A 58 -12.34 -17.79 17.18
C TYR A 58 -12.23 -18.93 18.21
N ALA A 59 -11.91 -18.64 19.47
CA ALA A 59 -11.76 -19.63 20.53
C ALA A 59 -10.86 -20.82 20.14
N GLY A 60 -9.78 -20.57 19.43
CA GLY A 60 -8.82 -21.58 18.96
C GLY A 60 -9.28 -22.44 17.78
N LYS A 61 -10.49 -22.19 17.21
CA LYS A 61 -11.01 -22.95 16.07
C LYS A 61 -10.38 -22.59 14.73
N ARG A 62 -9.68 -21.46 14.66
CA ARG A 62 -8.94 -21.00 13.49
C ARG A 62 -7.48 -20.76 13.88
N LYS A 63 -6.55 -21.02 12.94
CA LYS A 63 -5.11 -20.82 13.16
C LYS A 63 -4.42 -20.56 11.83
N ILE A 64 -3.58 -19.55 11.77
CA ILE A 64 -2.70 -19.30 10.62
C ILE A 64 -1.47 -20.21 10.71
N HIS A 65 -1.10 -20.82 9.59
CA HIS A 65 0.15 -21.55 9.41
C HIS A 65 1.09 -20.65 8.61
N TRP A 66 1.98 -19.98 9.32
CA TRP A 66 2.95 -19.07 8.74
C TRP A 66 4.03 -19.81 7.95
N MET A 67 4.29 -19.39 6.73
CA MET A 67 5.28 -19.95 5.83
C MET A 67 6.31 -18.90 5.47
N GLU A 68 7.53 -19.01 6.01
CA GLU A 68 8.58 -18.08 5.67
C GLU A 68 9.04 -18.28 4.22
N ILE A 69 9.08 -17.17 3.48
CA ILE A 69 9.68 -17.07 2.15
C ILE A 69 10.68 -15.92 2.14
N TYR A 70 11.57 -15.89 1.16
CA TYR A 70 12.76 -15.07 1.21
C TYR A 70 12.76 -14.00 0.12
N ALA A 71 13.07 -12.77 0.50
CA ALA A 71 13.46 -11.66 -0.35
C ALA A 71 14.41 -10.74 0.41
N GLY A 72 15.13 -9.87 -0.28
CA GLY A 72 16.05 -8.93 0.33
C GLY A 72 17.35 -9.57 0.81
N GLU A 73 17.95 -9.02 1.86
CA GLU A 73 19.23 -9.45 2.40
C GLU A 73 19.21 -10.91 2.91
N LYS A 74 18.08 -11.36 3.45
CA LYS A 74 17.94 -12.74 3.90
C LYS A 74 17.96 -13.73 2.74
N ALA A 75 17.39 -13.37 1.58
CA ALA A 75 17.44 -14.19 0.39
C ALA A 75 18.88 -14.40 -0.11
N THR A 76 19.72 -13.37 -0.06
CA THR A 76 21.14 -13.51 -0.48
C THR A 76 21.92 -14.49 0.38
N LYS A 77 21.54 -14.66 1.65
CA LYS A 77 22.17 -15.63 2.56
C LYS A 77 21.72 -17.07 2.31
N VAL A 78 20.49 -17.26 1.83
CA VAL A 78 19.87 -18.59 1.61
C VAL A 78 20.14 -19.11 0.19
N TYR A 79 20.06 -18.23 -0.82
CA TYR A 79 20.14 -18.62 -2.25
C TYR A 79 21.45 -18.22 -2.93
N GLY A 80 22.28 -17.40 -2.27
CA GLY A 80 23.54 -16.88 -2.80
C GLY A 80 23.53 -15.36 -2.98
N PRO A 81 24.71 -14.72 -3.01
CA PRO A 81 24.89 -13.27 -2.82
C PRO A 81 24.18 -12.37 -3.85
N ASP A 82 23.92 -12.90 -5.03
CA ASP A 82 23.27 -12.13 -6.12
C ASP A 82 21.76 -12.37 -6.21
N VAL A 83 21.19 -13.23 -5.35
CA VAL A 83 19.76 -13.60 -5.41
C VAL A 83 18.98 -12.82 -4.36
N TRP A 84 18.50 -11.65 -4.74
CA TRP A 84 17.68 -10.77 -3.88
C TRP A 84 16.19 -11.09 -3.90
N LEU A 85 15.70 -11.65 -4.99
CA LEU A 85 14.31 -12.06 -5.16
C LEU A 85 14.26 -13.43 -5.85
N PRO A 86 14.25 -14.52 -5.07
CA PRO A 86 14.21 -15.87 -5.62
C PRO A 86 12.95 -16.14 -6.44
N ALA A 87 13.10 -16.84 -7.58
CA ALA A 87 11.96 -17.28 -8.40
C ALA A 87 10.98 -18.15 -7.59
N GLU A 88 11.50 -18.96 -6.69
CA GLU A 88 10.72 -19.80 -5.77
C GLU A 88 9.79 -18.98 -4.88
N SER A 89 10.24 -17.82 -4.38
CA SER A 89 9.40 -16.92 -3.59
C SER A 89 8.27 -16.33 -4.42
N LEU A 90 8.53 -15.94 -5.68
CA LEU A 90 7.51 -15.47 -6.61
C LEU A 90 6.47 -16.55 -6.94
N GLU A 91 6.92 -17.80 -7.11
CA GLU A 91 6.05 -18.94 -7.34
C GLU A 91 5.10 -19.14 -6.15
N VAL A 92 5.63 -19.12 -4.91
CA VAL A 92 4.83 -19.23 -3.69
C VAL A 92 3.81 -18.10 -3.57
N LEU A 93 4.20 -16.85 -3.84
CA LEU A 93 3.27 -15.71 -3.76
C LEU A 93 2.11 -15.85 -4.74
N ARG A 94 2.34 -16.39 -5.96
CA ARG A 94 1.27 -16.69 -6.93
C ARG A 94 0.39 -17.84 -6.47
N GLU A 95 0.98 -18.88 -5.89
CA GLU A 95 0.30 -20.12 -5.52
C GLU A 95 -0.57 -19.98 -4.26
N TYR A 96 -0.11 -19.20 -3.28
CA TYR A 96 -0.79 -19.04 -1.98
C TYR A 96 -1.65 -17.79 -1.88
N VAL A 97 -1.63 -16.94 -2.88
CA VAL A 97 -2.47 -15.76 -3.16
C VAL A 97 -2.55 -14.67 -2.10
N VAL A 98 -2.48 -14.98 -0.81
CA VAL A 98 -2.49 -14.00 0.29
C VAL A 98 -1.18 -14.10 1.06
N SER A 99 -0.48 -12.99 1.20
CA SER A 99 0.82 -12.92 1.86
C SER A 99 1.03 -11.59 2.60
N ILE A 100 2.03 -11.55 3.46
CA ILE A 100 2.45 -10.32 4.15
C ILE A 100 3.98 -10.21 4.16
N LYS A 101 4.49 -8.98 4.18
CA LYS A 101 5.94 -8.75 4.22
C LYS A 101 6.33 -7.54 5.05
N GLY A 102 7.47 -7.63 5.69
CA GLY A 102 8.20 -6.50 6.25
C GLY A 102 8.85 -5.62 5.17
N PRO A 103 9.53 -4.56 5.56
CA PRO A 103 10.23 -3.65 4.65
C PRO A 103 11.40 -4.36 3.94
N LEU A 104 11.70 -3.95 2.70
CA LEU A 104 12.81 -4.50 1.91
C LEU A 104 13.81 -3.43 1.52
N THR A 105 15.09 -3.77 1.60
CA THR A 105 16.20 -2.94 1.15
C THR A 105 16.22 -2.87 -0.38
N THR A 106 16.43 -1.67 -0.92
CA THR A 106 16.75 -1.51 -2.33
C THR A 106 18.26 -1.69 -2.50
N PRO A 107 18.74 -2.72 -3.22
CA PRO A 107 20.17 -2.93 -3.40
C PRO A 107 20.81 -1.77 -4.16
N VAL A 108 22.01 -1.36 -3.70
CA VAL A 108 22.81 -0.34 -4.38
C VAL A 108 23.67 -1.02 -5.45
N GLY A 109 23.33 -0.82 -6.72
CA GLY A 109 24.01 -1.45 -7.86
C GLY A 109 23.29 -2.74 -8.34
N GLY A 110 23.76 -3.32 -9.46
CA GLY A 110 23.28 -4.64 -9.92
C GLY A 110 21.99 -4.69 -10.74
N GLY A 111 21.47 -3.56 -11.21
CA GLY A 111 20.34 -3.54 -12.16
C GLY A 111 18.94 -3.69 -11.55
N ILE A 112 18.81 -4.11 -10.30
CA ILE A 112 17.52 -4.13 -9.58
C ILE A 112 17.31 -2.76 -8.97
N ARG A 113 16.29 -2.01 -9.45
CA ARG A 113 15.99 -0.67 -8.94
C ARG A 113 15.31 -0.67 -7.58
N SER A 114 14.35 -1.59 -7.37
CA SER A 114 13.64 -1.77 -6.12
C SER A 114 13.01 -3.15 -6.08
N LEU A 115 13.20 -3.90 -5.00
CA LEU A 115 12.56 -5.21 -4.80
C LEU A 115 11.04 -5.07 -4.69
N ASN A 116 10.56 -4.00 -4.06
CA ASN A 116 9.11 -3.74 -3.98
C ASN A 116 8.51 -3.51 -5.37
N VAL A 117 9.19 -2.74 -6.23
CA VAL A 117 8.74 -2.52 -7.62
C VAL A 117 8.77 -3.83 -8.41
N ALA A 118 9.82 -4.64 -8.25
CA ALA A 118 9.92 -5.95 -8.89
C ALA A 118 8.75 -6.88 -8.49
N LEU A 119 8.43 -6.99 -7.20
CA LEU A 119 7.29 -7.76 -6.71
C LEU A 119 5.97 -7.30 -7.32
N ARG A 120 5.75 -5.96 -7.37
CA ARG A 120 4.53 -5.37 -7.94
C ARG A 120 4.37 -5.68 -9.42
N GLN A 121 5.46 -5.62 -10.18
CA GLN A 121 5.47 -5.91 -11.61
C GLN A 121 5.33 -7.41 -11.91
N GLU A 122 6.12 -8.25 -11.23
CA GLU A 122 6.11 -9.70 -11.44
C GLU A 122 4.78 -10.38 -11.08
N LEU A 123 4.06 -9.83 -10.10
CA LEU A 123 2.78 -10.36 -9.64
C LEU A 123 1.58 -9.55 -10.16
N ASP A 124 1.81 -8.58 -11.02
CA ASP A 124 0.81 -7.60 -11.52
C ASP A 124 -0.06 -7.00 -10.39
N LEU A 125 0.57 -6.60 -9.29
CA LEU A 125 -0.09 -5.97 -8.16
C LEU A 125 -0.40 -4.51 -8.48
N TYR A 126 -1.40 -4.26 -9.30
CA TYR A 126 -1.68 -2.96 -9.88
C TYR A 126 -2.36 -1.95 -8.95
N VAL A 127 -2.82 -2.38 -7.79
CA VAL A 127 -3.37 -1.50 -6.75
C VAL A 127 -2.43 -1.48 -5.55
N CYS A 128 -1.92 -0.31 -5.18
CA CYS A 128 -1.39 -0.07 -3.84
C CYS A 128 -2.47 0.60 -3.00
N LEU A 129 -2.98 -0.13 -2.01
CA LEU A 129 -4.07 0.29 -1.13
C LEU A 129 -3.49 0.78 0.20
N ARG A 130 -3.76 2.04 0.55
CA ARG A 130 -3.25 2.67 1.78
C ARG A 130 -4.37 3.39 2.52
N PRO A 131 -5.02 2.77 3.50
CA PRO A 131 -5.95 3.45 4.40
C PRO A 131 -5.19 4.41 5.33
N VAL A 132 -5.80 5.56 5.57
CA VAL A 132 -5.32 6.56 6.54
C VAL A 132 -6.45 6.92 7.46
N GLN A 133 -6.29 6.61 8.75
CA GLN A 133 -7.24 6.96 9.79
C GLN A 133 -6.50 7.39 11.05
N TYR A 134 -7.13 8.25 11.85
CA TYR A 134 -6.58 8.70 13.12
C TYR A 134 -7.01 7.78 14.27
N PHE A 135 -6.06 7.40 15.09
CA PHE A 135 -6.33 6.72 16.37
C PHE A 135 -6.32 7.76 17.50
N LYS A 136 -7.39 7.80 18.28
CA LYS A 136 -7.55 8.81 19.34
C LYS A 136 -6.40 8.77 20.34
N GLY A 137 -5.77 9.93 20.53
CA GLY A 137 -4.65 10.09 21.45
C GLY A 137 -3.27 10.03 20.80
N VAL A 138 -3.18 9.65 19.53
CA VAL A 138 -1.93 9.73 18.78
C VAL A 138 -1.53 11.20 18.57
N PRO A 139 -0.26 11.57 18.79
CA PRO A 139 0.23 12.91 18.48
C PRO A 139 0.08 13.24 16.98
N SER A 140 -0.42 14.44 16.69
CA SER A 140 -0.64 14.90 15.31
C SER A 140 -0.21 16.34 15.13
N PRO A 141 0.35 16.71 13.97
CA PRO A 141 0.69 18.09 13.64
C PRO A 141 -0.52 18.93 13.21
N VAL A 142 -1.68 18.32 12.97
CA VAL A 142 -2.92 19.02 12.57
C VAL A 142 -3.87 19.17 13.76
N LYS A 143 -4.78 20.16 13.68
CA LYS A 143 -5.68 20.49 14.80
C LYS A 143 -6.80 19.47 15.02
N GLU A 144 -7.31 18.87 13.94
CA GLU A 144 -8.47 17.97 13.94
C GLU A 144 -8.15 16.70 13.13
N PRO A 145 -7.18 15.88 13.58
CA PRO A 145 -6.73 14.71 12.84
C PRO A 145 -7.83 13.65 12.64
N GLU A 146 -8.85 13.64 13.51
CA GLU A 146 -10.01 12.76 13.41
C GLU A 146 -10.86 12.98 12.16
N LYS A 147 -10.72 14.13 11.49
CA LYS A 147 -11.36 14.41 10.21
C LYS A 147 -10.64 13.75 9.03
N THR A 148 -9.43 13.25 9.23
CA THR A 148 -8.65 12.54 8.20
C THR A 148 -9.01 11.05 8.26
N ASN A 149 -9.87 10.63 7.32
CA ASN A 149 -10.27 9.23 7.15
C ASN A 149 -10.42 8.95 5.65
N MET A 150 -9.32 8.58 5.02
CA MET A 150 -9.23 8.39 3.58
C MET A 150 -8.61 7.04 3.24
N VAL A 151 -8.94 6.53 2.07
CA VAL A 151 -8.30 5.34 1.52
C VAL A 151 -7.73 5.67 0.15
N ILE A 152 -6.42 5.50 0.00
CA ILE A 152 -5.71 5.79 -1.24
C ILE A 152 -5.60 4.51 -2.08
N PHE A 153 -6.09 4.58 -3.31
CA PHE A 153 -5.86 3.66 -4.40
C PHE A 153 -4.79 4.27 -5.30
N ARG A 154 -3.55 3.87 -5.08
CA ARG A 154 -2.38 4.28 -5.85
C ARG A 154 -2.16 3.29 -6.98
N GLU A 155 -2.09 3.79 -8.22
CA GLU A 155 -1.63 2.97 -9.35
C GLU A 155 -0.22 2.45 -9.06
N ASN A 156 0.07 1.22 -9.41
CA ASN A 156 1.25 0.53 -8.89
C ASN A 156 2.11 -0.15 -9.95
N SER A 157 1.74 -0.05 -11.22
CA SER A 157 2.39 -0.78 -12.34
C SER A 157 3.04 0.13 -13.39
N GLU A 158 2.62 1.36 -13.49
CA GLU A 158 3.03 2.33 -14.52
C GLU A 158 3.68 3.58 -13.92
N ASP A 159 3.57 4.71 -14.61
CA ASP A 159 4.12 6.00 -14.24
C ASP A 159 5.65 5.99 -14.34
N ILE A 160 6.33 6.92 -13.72
CA ILE A 160 7.80 6.96 -13.67
C ILE A 160 8.40 5.73 -12.97
N TYR A 161 7.61 5.01 -12.18
CA TYR A 161 7.99 3.74 -11.54
C TYR A 161 8.19 2.59 -12.53
N ALA A 162 7.77 2.74 -13.80
CA ALA A 162 8.16 1.83 -14.88
C ALA A 162 9.68 1.78 -15.07
N GLY A 163 10.39 2.78 -14.56
CA GLY A 163 11.84 2.79 -14.51
C GLY A 163 12.52 2.99 -15.88
N ILE A 164 11.82 3.58 -16.83
CA ILE A 164 12.36 3.88 -18.15
C ILE A 164 13.06 5.24 -18.08
N GLU A 165 14.35 5.21 -17.75
CA GLU A 165 15.15 6.42 -17.70
C GLU A 165 16.59 6.17 -18.15
N TYR A 166 17.23 7.22 -18.59
CA TYR A 166 18.61 7.21 -19.10
C TYR A 166 19.40 8.33 -18.47
N GLU A 167 20.57 7.96 -17.97
CA GLU A 167 21.50 8.86 -17.32
C GLU A 167 21.98 9.94 -18.31
N ALA A 168 22.15 11.14 -17.80
CA ALA A 168 22.72 12.25 -18.54
C ALA A 168 24.06 11.85 -19.18
N GLU A 169 24.33 12.35 -20.39
CA GLU A 169 25.56 12.12 -21.16
C GLU A 169 25.77 10.67 -21.62
N SER A 170 24.92 9.71 -21.23
CA SER A 170 24.97 8.34 -21.73
C SER A 170 24.62 8.26 -23.23
N ASP A 171 25.12 7.24 -23.92
CA ASP A 171 24.80 7.04 -25.34
C ASP A 171 23.31 6.82 -25.59
N LYS A 172 22.60 6.17 -24.64
CA LYS A 172 21.16 5.97 -24.72
C LYS A 172 20.40 7.29 -24.58
N ALA A 173 20.78 8.16 -23.62
CA ALA A 173 20.18 9.47 -23.48
C ALA A 173 20.42 10.33 -24.74
N LYS A 174 21.65 10.39 -25.23
CA LYS A 174 21.99 11.10 -26.47
C LYS A 174 21.19 10.63 -27.67
N LYS A 175 21.06 9.31 -27.83
CA LYS A 175 20.27 8.69 -28.92
C LYS A 175 18.80 9.07 -28.82
N LEU A 176 18.19 8.97 -27.64
CA LEU A 176 16.79 9.33 -27.42
C LEU A 176 16.55 10.83 -27.63
N ILE A 177 17.39 11.67 -27.06
CA ILE A 177 17.30 13.14 -27.23
C ILE A 177 17.39 13.52 -28.70
N LYS A 178 18.35 12.93 -29.43
CA LYS A 178 18.50 13.16 -30.87
C LYS A 178 17.23 12.73 -31.63
N PHE A 179 16.67 11.58 -31.35
CA PHE A 179 15.41 11.11 -31.94
C PHE A 179 14.26 12.09 -31.67
N LEU A 180 14.10 12.53 -30.41
CA LEU A 180 13.06 13.48 -30.04
C LEU A 180 13.21 14.83 -30.77
N ILE A 181 14.42 15.30 -30.98
CA ILE A 181 14.69 16.57 -31.69
C ILE A 181 14.50 16.39 -33.21
N ASP A 182 15.15 15.41 -33.80
CA ASP A 182 15.25 15.28 -35.25
C ASP A 182 13.98 14.69 -35.88
N GLU A 183 13.40 13.66 -35.25
CA GLU A 183 12.25 12.94 -35.79
C GLU A 183 10.92 13.45 -35.23
N MET A 184 10.88 13.81 -33.93
CA MET A 184 9.65 14.25 -33.27
C MET A 184 9.50 15.79 -33.22
N GLY A 185 10.50 16.53 -33.68
CA GLY A 185 10.48 18.00 -33.72
C GLY A 185 10.46 18.67 -32.32
N VAL A 186 10.94 17.99 -31.30
CA VAL A 186 10.97 18.53 -29.92
C VAL A 186 12.02 19.63 -29.81
N LYS A 187 11.58 20.85 -29.47
CA LYS A 187 12.46 22.04 -29.31
C LYS A 187 12.65 22.45 -27.85
N LYS A 188 12.08 21.74 -26.90
CA LYS A 188 11.98 22.18 -25.49
C LYS A 188 13.01 21.55 -24.56
N ILE A 189 13.88 20.66 -25.05
CA ILE A 189 15.01 20.16 -24.26
C ILE A 189 16.10 21.26 -24.23
N ARG A 190 16.16 21.96 -23.12
CA ARG A 190 16.97 23.17 -23.00
C ARG A 190 18.47 22.91 -23.04
N PHE A 191 18.91 21.81 -22.45
CA PHE A 191 20.31 21.40 -22.34
C PHE A 191 20.49 19.95 -22.83
N PRO A 192 20.39 19.70 -24.15
CA PRO A 192 20.36 18.34 -24.69
C PRO A 192 21.62 17.51 -24.41
N ALA A 193 22.78 18.18 -24.27
CA ALA A 193 24.05 17.50 -24.01
C ALA A 193 24.16 16.90 -22.60
N THR A 194 23.49 17.52 -21.63
CA THR A 194 23.62 17.18 -20.19
C THR A 194 22.30 16.81 -19.52
N SER A 195 21.25 16.59 -20.30
CA SER A 195 19.96 16.16 -19.75
C SER A 195 19.88 14.63 -19.57
N GLY A 196 19.44 14.19 -18.39
CA GLY A 196 18.86 12.88 -18.24
C GLY A 196 17.42 12.84 -18.77
N ILE A 197 16.95 11.69 -19.23
CA ILE A 197 15.59 11.52 -19.79
C ILE A 197 14.88 10.39 -19.09
N GLY A 198 13.65 10.67 -18.61
CA GLY A 198 12.72 9.68 -18.09
C GLY A 198 11.42 9.65 -18.88
N ILE A 199 10.79 8.48 -18.99
CA ILE A 199 9.52 8.26 -19.69
C ILE A 199 8.45 7.89 -18.65
N LYS A 200 7.30 8.55 -18.76
CA LYS A 200 6.13 8.36 -17.91
C LYS A 200 5.01 7.69 -18.74
N PRO A 201 4.93 6.36 -18.80
CA PRO A 201 3.80 5.69 -19.42
C PRO A 201 2.57 5.75 -18.51
N VAL A 202 1.41 6.04 -19.09
CA VAL A 202 0.10 5.98 -18.44
C VAL A 202 -0.88 5.43 -19.46
N SER A 203 -1.52 4.29 -19.17
CA SER A 203 -2.44 3.64 -20.08
C SER A 203 -3.90 3.76 -19.64
N ARG A 204 -4.80 3.56 -20.59
CA ARG A 204 -6.24 3.46 -20.32
C ARG A 204 -6.53 2.22 -19.47
N GLU A 205 -5.95 1.10 -19.81
CA GLU A 205 -6.15 -0.18 -19.14
C GLU A 205 -5.70 -0.12 -17.69
N GLY A 206 -4.51 0.40 -17.43
CA GLY A 206 -3.97 0.59 -16.08
C GLY A 206 -4.84 1.53 -15.25
N THR A 207 -5.29 2.64 -15.86
CA THR A 207 -6.20 3.60 -15.22
C THR A 207 -7.54 2.96 -14.89
N GLU A 208 -8.18 2.32 -15.86
CA GLU A 208 -9.54 1.80 -15.69
C GLU A 208 -9.58 0.68 -14.65
N ARG A 209 -8.61 -0.23 -14.62
CA ARG A 209 -8.56 -1.30 -13.61
C ARG A 209 -8.40 -0.75 -12.19
N LEU A 210 -7.56 0.26 -11.99
CA LEU A 210 -7.38 0.93 -10.68
C LEU A 210 -8.65 1.64 -10.23
N VAL A 211 -9.20 2.49 -11.11
CA VAL A 211 -10.38 3.33 -10.78
C VAL A 211 -11.60 2.45 -10.53
N ARG A 212 -11.76 1.35 -11.27
CA ARG A 212 -12.80 0.35 -11.02
C ARG A 212 -12.74 -0.20 -9.61
N LYS A 213 -11.55 -0.58 -9.13
CA LYS A 213 -11.35 -1.05 -7.74
C LYS A 213 -11.66 0.04 -6.72
N ALA A 214 -11.28 1.29 -6.99
CA ALA A 214 -11.58 2.41 -6.10
C ALA A 214 -13.08 2.70 -6.00
N ILE A 215 -13.81 2.69 -7.13
CA ILE A 215 -15.27 2.87 -7.15
C ILE A 215 -15.96 1.68 -6.48
N GLN A 216 -15.53 0.44 -6.77
CA GLN A 216 -16.10 -0.75 -6.12
C GLN A 216 -15.88 -0.70 -4.61
N TYR A 217 -14.70 -0.29 -4.15
CA TYR A 217 -14.45 -0.09 -2.71
C TYR A 217 -15.41 0.95 -2.10
N ALA A 218 -15.68 2.06 -2.82
CA ALA A 218 -16.63 3.06 -2.34
C ALA A 218 -18.05 2.49 -2.24
N ILE A 219 -18.47 1.64 -3.17
CA ILE A 219 -19.75 0.92 -3.12
C ILE A 219 -19.80 -0.02 -1.93
N ASP A 220 -18.78 -0.86 -1.76
CA ASP A 220 -18.74 -1.92 -0.75
C ASP A 220 -18.69 -1.38 0.68
N ASN A 221 -18.04 -0.22 0.87
CA ASN A 221 -17.84 0.42 2.16
C ASN A 221 -18.72 1.67 2.37
N ASP A 222 -19.73 1.87 1.51
CA ASP A 222 -20.69 3.00 1.58
C ASP A 222 -19.98 4.37 1.70
N LYS A 223 -18.90 4.58 0.93
CA LYS A 223 -18.14 5.83 0.94
C LYS A 223 -18.80 6.87 0.02
N PRO A 224 -18.88 8.15 0.44
CA PRO A 224 -19.65 9.16 -0.28
C PRO A 224 -18.99 9.67 -1.57
N ASN A 225 -17.68 9.47 -1.74
CA ASN A 225 -17.02 9.97 -2.95
C ASN A 225 -15.74 9.20 -3.30
N VAL A 226 -15.39 9.30 -4.59
CA VAL A 226 -14.08 8.92 -5.16
C VAL A 226 -13.49 10.16 -5.80
N THR A 227 -12.28 10.56 -5.36
CA THR A 227 -11.56 11.72 -5.89
C THR A 227 -10.39 11.27 -6.74
N ILE A 228 -10.39 11.66 -8.00
CA ILE A 228 -9.31 11.43 -8.97
C ILE A 228 -8.28 12.53 -8.79
N VAL A 229 -7.09 12.20 -8.29
CA VAL A 229 -6.01 13.19 -8.08
C VAL A 229 -4.99 13.11 -9.20
N HIS A 230 -4.71 14.24 -9.84
CA HIS A 230 -3.89 14.32 -11.04
C HIS A 230 -3.26 15.71 -11.24
N LYS A 231 -2.28 15.81 -12.13
CA LYS A 231 -1.69 17.07 -12.64
C LYS A 231 -1.98 17.27 -14.14
N GLY A 232 -3.19 16.94 -14.56
CA GLY A 232 -3.60 16.91 -15.97
C GLY A 232 -3.63 18.27 -16.68
N ASN A 233 -3.64 19.37 -15.94
CA ASN A 233 -3.48 20.72 -16.53
C ASN A 233 -2.08 20.96 -17.14
N ILE A 234 -1.06 20.22 -16.67
CA ILE A 234 0.33 20.26 -17.18
C ILE A 234 0.60 19.02 -18.05
N MET A 235 0.36 17.83 -17.52
CA MET A 235 0.60 16.56 -18.21
C MET A 235 -0.70 16.07 -18.88
N LYS A 236 -1.10 16.73 -19.96
CA LYS A 236 -2.43 16.60 -20.57
C LYS A 236 -2.76 15.21 -21.08
N PHE A 237 -1.79 14.47 -21.60
CA PHE A 237 -1.99 13.19 -22.27
C PHE A 237 -1.66 11.98 -21.37
N THR A 238 -1.03 12.19 -20.23
CA THR A 238 -0.78 11.18 -19.22
C THR A 238 -1.73 11.37 -18.04
N GLU A 239 -1.49 12.31 -17.16
CA GLU A 239 -2.36 12.55 -16.01
C GLU A 239 -3.74 13.10 -16.38
N GLY A 240 -3.82 13.92 -17.44
CA GLY A 240 -5.11 14.33 -18.00
C GLY A 240 -5.88 13.16 -18.61
N GLY A 241 -5.16 12.25 -19.31
CA GLY A 241 -5.72 10.98 -19.78
C GLY A 241 -6.28 10.13 -18.63
N PHE A 242 -5.52 9.98 -17.54
CA PHE A 242 -5.97 9.27 -16.34
C PHE A 242 -7.30 9.82 -15.82
N ARG A 243 -7.42 11.15 -15.67
CA ARG A 243 -8.69 11.80 -15.28
C ARG A 243 -9.82 11.47 -16.24
N ASP A 244 -9.59 11.65 -17.55
CA ASP A 244 -10.64 11.52 -18.55
C ASP A 244 -11.12 10.07 -18.69
N TRP A 245 -10.22 9.11 -18.64
CA TRP A 245 -10.55 7.67 -18.65
C TRP A 245 -11.29 7.26 -17.36
N ALA A 246 -10.95 7.84 -16.20
CA ALA A 246 -11.66 7.60 -14.95
C ALA A 246 -13.14 8.03 -15.04
N TYR A 247 -13.42 9.23 -15.57
CA TYR A 247 -14.79 9.67 -15.79
C TYR A 247 -15.52 8.83 -16.85
N ALA A 248 -14.85 8.49 -17.94
CA ALA A 248 -15.42 7.62 -18.97
C ALA A 248 -15.83 6.25 -18.40
N LEU A 249 -14.98 5.66 -17.55
CA LEU A 249 -15.26 4.42 -16.84
C LEU A 249 -16.48 4.57 -15.92
N ALA A 250 -16.51 5.61 -15.08
CA ALA A 250 -17.61 5.84 -14.13
C ALA A 250 -18.97 5.93 -14.85
N LYS A 251 -19.02 6.62 -15.99
CA LYS A 251 -20.22 6.72 -16.81
C LYS A 251 -20.59 5.39 -17.47
N ARG A 252 -19.63 4.71 -18.06
CA ARG A 252 -19.85 3.48 -18.85
C ARG A 252 -20.24 2.29 -17.96
N GLU A 253 -19.55 2.08 -16.84
CA GLU A 253 -19.71 0.87 -16.03
C GLU A 253 -20.61 1.05 -14.81
N PHE A 254 -20.68 2.27 -14.25
CA PHE A 254 -21.46 2.55 -13.04
C PHE A 254 -22.68 3.46 -13.28
N GLY A 255 -22.92 3.84 -14.56
CA GLY A 255 -24.08 4.67 -14.92
C GLY A 255 -24.02 6.08 -14.33
N ALA A 256 -22.83 6.60 -14.06
CA ALA A 256 -22.68 7.94 -13.49
C ALA A 256 -23.15 9.03 -14.46
N VAL A 257 -23.87 10.01 -13.93
CA VAL A 257 -24.39 11.19 -14.68
C VAL A 257 -23.66 12.45 -14.24
N GLU A 258 -23.38 13.34 -15.19
CA GLU A 258 -22.71 14.61 -14.91
C GLU A 258 -23.54 15.50 -14.00
N ILE A 259 -22.84 16.27 -13.16
CA ILE A 259 -23.41 17.28 -12.27
C ILE A 259 -22.70 18.61 -12.48
N ASP A 260 -23.38 19.71 -12.23
CA ASP A 260 -22.84 21.07 -12.22
C ASP A 260 -22.12 21.47 -13.54
N GLY A 261 -22.54 20.92 -14.67
CA GLY A 261 -21.90 21.16 -15.97
C GLY A 261 -20.64 20.34 -16.27
N GLY A 262 -20.39 19.31 -15.47
CA GLY A 262 -19.27 18.37 -15.63
C GLY A 262 -17.90 18.95 -15.27
N PRO A 263 -16.84 18.13 -15.24
CA PRO A 263 -16.81 16.69 -15.52
C PRO A 263 -17.24 15.83 -14.32
N TRP A 264 -17.45 16.40 -13.13
CA TRP A 264 -17.91 15.69 -11.95
C TRP A 264 -19.19 14.93 -12.26
N CYS A 265 -19.31 13.73 -11.73
CA CYS A 265 -20.48 12.89 -11.96
C CYS A 265 -20.86 12.13 -10.69
N LYS A 266 -22.10 11.63 -10.67
CA LYS A 266 -22.63 10.87 -9.54
C LYS A 266 -23.44 9.67 -10.00
N PHE A 267 -23.53 8.66 -9.13
CA PHE A 267 -24.42 7.51 -9.30
C PHE A 267 -24.95 7.06 -7.95
N LYS A 268 -25.95 6.19 -7.94
CA LYS A 268 -26.47 5.60 -6.71
C LYS A 268 -25.74 4.32 -6.38
N ASN A 269 -25.28 4.18 -5.15
CA ASN A 269 -24.76 2.93 -4.62
C ASN A 269 -25.82 1.82 -4.75
N PRO A 270 -25.56 0.75 -5.51
CA PRO A 270 -26.55 -0.31 -5.74
C PRO A 270 -26.92 -1.10 -4.47
N LYS A 271 -26.09 -1.04 -3.43
CA LYS A 271 -26.32 -1.73 -2.15
C LYS A 271 -27.13 -0.90 -1.17
N THR A 272 -26.95 0.42 -1.13
CA THR A 272 -27.51 1.30 -0.09
C THR A 272 -28.45 2.38 -0.63
N GLY A 273 -28.43 2.62 -1.94
CA GLY A 273 -29.21 3.70 -2.59
C GLY A 273 -28.65 5.11 -2.39
N LYS A 274 -27.60 5.28 -1.58
CA LYS A 274 -26.96 6.58 -1.34
C LYS A 274 -26.18 7.04 -2.58
N GLU A 275 -26.01 8.34 -2.72
CA GLU A 275 -25.21 8.90 -3.81
C GLU A 275 -23.72 8.73 -3.55
N ILE A 276 -22.98 8.36 -4.60
CA ILE A 276 -21.52 8.39 -4.66
C ILE A 276 -21.11 9.38 -5.72
N ILE A 277 -20.26 10.34 -5.36
CA ILE A 277 -19.74 11.37 -6.25
C ILE A 277 -18.35 10.96 -6.72
N VAL A 278 -18.14 10.94 -8.04
CA VAL A 278 -16.82 10.85 -8.66
C VAL A 278 -16.40 12.26 -9.05
N LYS A 279 -15.34 12.75 -8.47
CA LYS A 279 -14.81 14.11 -8.67
C LYS A 279 -13.30 14.07 -8.91
N ASP A 280 -12.72 15.19 -9.33
CA ASP A 280 -11.28 15.31 -9.47
C ASP A 280 -10.68 16.47 -8.69
N SER A 281 -9.39 16.41 -8.47
CA SER A 281 -8.61 17.49 -7.89
C SER A 281 -7.22 17.53 -8.50
N ILE A 282 -6.74 18.73 -8.80
CA ILE A 282 -5.35 18.94 -9.19
C ILE A 282 -4.45 18.67 -7.97
N ALA A 283 -3.36 17.92 -8.15
CA ALA A 283 -2.54 17.36 -7.06
C ALA A 283 -2.04 18.40 -6.05
N ASP A 284 -1.56 19.55 -6.50
CA ASP A 284 -1.12 20.64 -5.60
C ASP A 284 -2.28 21.27 -4.83
N ALA A 285 -3.46 21.41 -5.44
CA ALA A 285 -4.66 21.85 -4.73
C ALA A 285 -5.10 20.79 -3.71
N PHE A 286 -5.05 19.51 -4.08
CA PHE A 286 -5.39 18.41 -3.17
C PHE A 286 -4.50 18.39 -1.92
N LEU A 287 -3.19 18.61 -2.08
CA LEU A 287 -2.24 18.69 -0.94
C LEU A 287 -2.58 19.82 0.05
N GLN A 288 -3.18 20.93 -0.42
CA GLN A 288 -3.70 21.96 0.47
C GLN A 288 -5.02 21.50 1.13
N GLN A 289 -5.90 20.90 0.36
CA GLN A 289 -7.26 20.57 0.80
C GLN A 289 -7.28 19.47 1.86
N ILE A 290 -6.37 18.53 1.82
CA ILE A 290 -6.25 17.49 2.89
C ILE A 290 -5.85 18.09 4.25
N LEU A 291 -5.28 19.29 4.28
CA LEU A 291 -5.01 20.03 5.51
C LEU A 291 -6.18 20.92 5.94
N LEU A 292 -6.87 21.55 4.98
CA LEU A 292 -7.89 22.56 5.22
C LEU A 292 -9.31 21.96 5.35
N ARG A 293 -9.59 20.88 4.61
CA ARG A 293 -10.93 20.29 4.48
C ARG A 293 -10.87 18.75 4.31
N PRO A 294 -10.16 18.03 5.18
CA PRO A 294 -9.96 16.58 5.02
C PRO A 294 -11.27 15.79 4.97
N ALA A 295 -12.32 16.21 5.69
CA ALA A 295 -13.61 15.54 5.74
C ALA A 295 -14.37 15.50 4.39
N GLU A 296 -13.95 16.28 3.39
CA GLU A 296 -14.57 16.27 2.03
C GLU A 296 -14.09 15.09 1.16
N TYR A 297 -13.13 14.30 1.63
CA TYR A 297 -12.47 13.25 0.87
C TYR A 297 -12.60 11.91 1.57
N SER A 298 -12.88 10.84 0.80
CA SER A 298 -13.02 9.50 1.35
C SER A 298 -12.19 8.44 0.60
N VAL A 299 -12.40 8.26 -0.69
CA VAL A 299 -11.59 7.36 -1.53
C VAL A 299 -10.80 8.20 -2.54
N ILE A 300 -9.52 7.96 -2.64
CA ILE A 300 -8.61 8.68 -3.54
C ILE A 300 -8.09 7.68 -4.57
N ALA A 301 -8.25 7.98 -5.85
CA ALA A 301 -7.62 7.24 -6.94
C ALA A 301 -6.60 8.13 -7.63
N THR A 302 -5.36 7.67 -7.75
CA THR A 302 -4.27 8.49 -8.28
C THR A 302 -3.16 7.66 -8.90
N LEU A 303 -2.32 8.31 -9.69
CA LEU A 303 -1.13 7.75 -10.30
C LEU A 303 -0.06 7.39 -9.27
N ASN A 304 0.91 6.60 -9.69
CA ASN A 304 1.89 5.98 -8.81
C ASN A 304 2.69 7.01 -7.98
N LEU A 305 3.34 7.98 -8.62
CA LEU A 305 4.12 9.00 -7.90
C LEU A 305 3.26 9.88 -6.99
N ASN A 306 2.14 10.38 -7.51
CA ASN A 306 1.22 11.19 -6.70
C ASN A 306 0.73 10.42 -5.47
N GLY A 307 0.41 9.14 -5.65
CA GLY A 307 -0.04 8.27 -4.56
C GLY A 307 1.02 8.03 -3.50
N ASP A 308 2.30 7.97 -3.89
CA ASP A 308 3.42 7.86 -2.98
C ASP A 308 3.50 9.10 -2.06
N TYR A 309 3.54 10.27 -2.66
CA TYR A 309 3.61 11.53 -1.90
C TYR A 309 2.39 11.76 -1.01
N ILE A 310 1.18 11.51 -1.55
CA ILE A 310 -0.08 11.76 -0.84
C ILE A 310 -0.23 10.84 0.36
N SER A 311 0.09 9.56 0.22
CA SER A 311 -0.06 8.60 1.32
C SER A 311 0.85 8.94 2.50
N ASP A 312 2.09 9.35 2.26
CA ASP A 312 3.01 9.73 3.32
C ASP A 312 2.62 11.08 3.98
N ALA A 313 2.16 12.05 3.16
CA ALA A 313 1.65 13.32 3.68
C ALA A 313 0.41 13.12 4.57
N LEU A 314 -0.50 12.23 4.20
CA LEU A 314 -1.67 11.88 5.01
C LEU A 314 -1.29 11.06 6.26
N ALA A 315 -0.37 10.11 6.14
CA ALA A 315 0.14 9.36 7.28
C ALA A 315 0.72 10.30 8.36
N ALA A 316 1.47 11.31 7.95
CA ALA A 316 2.02 12.32 8.87
C ALA A 316 0.93 13.06 9.66
N GLN A 317 -0.24 13.31 9.04
CA GLN A 317 -1.37 14.00 9.70
C GLN A 317 -2.03 13.17 10.79
N VAL A 318 -1.95 11.85 10.71
CA VAL A 318 -2.59 10.94 11.69
C VAL A 318 -1.61 10.30 12.66
N GLY A 319 -0.34 10.71 12.64
CA GLY A 319 0.65 10.25 13.64
C GLY A 319 1.92 9.63 13.05
N GLY A 320 2.02 9.51 11.73
CA GLY A 320 3.22 9.06 11.04
C GLY A 320 3.13 7.65 10.44
N ILE A 321 4.16 7.30 9.69
CA ILE A 321 4.22 6.05 8.93
C ILE A 321 4.32 4.79 9.79
N GLY A 322 4.67 4.92 11.07
CA GLY A 322 4.74 3.80 12.02
C GLY A 322 3.39 3.11 12.30
N ILE A 323 2.27 3.75 11.94
CA ILE A 323 0.91 3.19 12.01
C ILE A 323 0.17 3.28 10.67
N ALA A 324 0.87 3.43 9.57
CA ALA A 324 0.29 3.48 8.23
C ALA A 324 0.35 2.10 7.58
N PRO A 325 -0.80 1.42 7.37
CA PRO A 325 -0.82 0.11 6.73
C PRO A 325 -0.83 0.20 5.21
N GLY A 326 -0.49 -0.91 4.55
CA GLY A 326 -0.53 -1.01 3.11
C GLY A 326 -0.80 -2.42 2.59
N ALA A 327 -1.35 -2.47 1.38
CA ALA A 327 -1.54 -3.70 0.62
C ALA A 327 -1.24 -3.45 -0.85
N ASN A 328 -0.69 -4.44 -1.53
CA ASN A 328 -0.54 -4.47 -2.98
C ASN A 328 -1.42 -5.58 -3.53
N LEU A 329 -2.32 -5.25 -4.43
CA LEU A 329 -3.39 -6.15 -4.87
C LEU A 329 -3.40 -6.29 -6.38
N SER A 330 -3.63 -7.52 -6.84
CA SER A 330 -4.13 -7.83 -8.19
C SER A 330 -5.61 -8.26 -8.11
N ASP A 331 -6.11 -8.94 -9.13
CA ASP A 331 -7.43 -9.56 -9.06
C ASP A 331 -7.43 -10.81 -8.16
N SER A 332 -6.32 -11.53 -8.09
CA SER A 332 -6.22 -12.81 -7.38
C SER A 332 -5.15 -12.85 -6.28
N VAL A 333 -4.13 -12.02 -6.37
CA VAL A 333 -3.00 -12.00 -5.40
C VAL A 333 -3.03 -10.76 -4.56
N ALA A 334 -2.84 -10.91 -3.25
CA ALA A 334 -2.74 -9.84 -2.28
C ALA A 334 -1.45 -9.98 -1.46
N CYS A 335 -0.62 -8.94 -1.44
CA CYS A 335 0.59 -8.86 -0.61
C CYS A 335 0.48 -7.63 0.31
N PHE A 336 0.29 -7.87 1.59
CA PHE A 336 0.21 -6.83 2.61
C PHE A 336 1.60 -6.42 3.06
N GLU A 337 1.81 -5.15 3.42
CA GLU A 337 3.15 -4.67 3.75
C GLU A 337 3.16 -3.50 4.73
N ALA A 338 4.19 -3.43 5.59
CA ALA A 338 4.54 -2.18 6.25
C ALA A 338 4.93 -1.12 5.21
N THR A 339 4.42 0.11 5.35
CA THR A 339 4.64 1.16 4.34
C THR A 339 5.95 1.93 4.51
N HIS A 340 6.60 1.81 5.67
CA HIS A 340 7.88 2.46 5.94
C HIS A 340 9.08 1.66 5.41
N GLY A 341 10.24 2.30 5.33
CA GLY A 341 11.50 1.67 4.91
C GLY A 341 12.16 0.84 5.99
N THR A 342 13.32 0.27 5.66
CA THR A 342 14.08 -0.67 6.50
C THR A 342 14.74 -0.04 7.73
N ALA A 343 14.99 1.27 7.73
CA ALA A 343 15.63 2.01 8.82
C ALA A 343 16.80 1.25 9.50
N PRO A 344 17.86 0.88 8.78
CA PRO A 344 18.87 -0.10 9.21
C PRO A 344 19.59 0.27 10.50
N LYS A 345 19.68 1.56 10.83
CA LYS A 345 20.29 2.02 12.11
C LYS A 345 19.52 1.57 13.36
N TYR A 346 18.27 1.15 13.21
CA TYR A 346 17.42 0.66 14.30
C TYR A 346 17.24 -0.86 14.31
N ALA A 347 17.73 -1.56 13.30
CA ALA A 347 17.62 -3.01 13.17
C ALA A 347 18.16 -3.75 14.40
N GLY A 348 17.41 -4.73 14.90
CA GLY A 348 17.77 -5.57 16.05
C GLY A 348 17.81 -4.85 17.38
N LYS A 349 17.23 -3.66 17.49
CA LYS A 349 17.23 -2.87 18.75
C LYS A 349 15.91 -2.95 19.54
N ASP A 350 14.94 -3.69 19.03
CA ASP A 350 13.61 -3.80 19.63
C ASP A 350 13.00 -2.41 19.98
N TYR A 351 13.13 -1.45 19.06
CA TYR A 351 12.88 -0.04 19.35
C TYR A 351 11.74 0.60 18.55
N VAL A 352 11.55 0.16 17.30
CA VAL A 352 10.62 0.79 16.36
C VAL A 352 9.17 0.42 16.64
N ASN A 353 8.24 1.21 16.08
CA ASN A 353 6.80 0.95 16.18
C ASN A 353 6.40 -0.18 15.21
N PRO A 354 5.82 -1.30 15.69
CA PRO A 354 5.36 -2.39 14.80
C PRO A 354 3.95 -2.14 14.22
N GLY A 355 3.33 -1.02 14.54
CA GLY A 355 1.93 -0.73 14.23
C GLY A 355 1.59 -0.78 12.74
N SER A 356 2.49 -0.31 11.86
CA SER A 356 2.28 -0.35 10.41
C SER A 356 2.09 -1.78 9.90
N GLU A 357 2.94 -2.72 10.30
CA GLU A 357 2.82 -4.11 9.87
C GLU A 357 1.65 -4.82 10.55
N ILE A 358 1.37 -4.53 11.82
CA ILE A 358 0.21 -5.08 12.54
C ILE A 358 -1.10 -4.63 11.88
N LEU A 359 -1.22 -3.37 11.51
CA LEU A 359 -2.40 -2.85 10.81
C LEU A 359 -2.50 -3.36 9.35
N SER A 360 -1.35 -3.63 8.70
CA SER A 360 -1.36 -4.32 7.40
C SER A 360 -1.86 -5.76 7.53
N ALA A 361 -1.51 -6.45 8.61
CA ALA A 361 -2.06 -7.76 8.92
C ALA A 361 -3.56 -7.70 9.30
N GLU A 362 -4.01 -6.62 9.92
CA GLU A 362 -5.44 -6.36 10.14
C GLU A 362 -6.19 -6.31 8.79
N MET A 363 -5.65 -5.54 7.82
CA MET A 363 -6.20 -5.50 6.46
C MET A 363 -6.21 -6.89 5.81
N MET A 364 -5.16 -7.68 6.01
CA MET A 364 -5.08 -9.07 5.52
C MET A 364 -6.20 -9.94 6.11
N LEU A 365 -6.43 -9.87 7.41
CA LEU A 365 -7.50 -10.61 8.07
C LEU A 365 -8.87 -10.21 7.53
N ARG A 366 -9.11 -8.93 7.33
CA ARG A 366 -10.34 -8.41 6.74
C ARG A 366 -10.52 -8.86 5.29
N HIS A 367 -9.47 -8.88 4.50
CA HIS A 367 -9.45 -9.40 3.14
C HIS A 367 -9.80 -10.91 3.08
N MET A 368 -9.36 -11.67 4.08
CA MET A 368 -9.72 -13.10 4.24
C MET A 368 -11.12 -13.33 4.83
N GLY A 369 -11.87 -12.27 5.17
CA GLY A 369 -13.18 -12.39 5.83
C GLY A 369 -13.09 -12.79 7.31
N TRP A 370 -11.95 -12.59 7.95
CA TRP A 370 -11.73 -12.82 9.38
C TRP A 370 -11.92 -11.53 10.17
N THR A 371 -13.09 -10.93 10.02
CA THR A 371 -13.40 -9.57 10.50
C THR A 371 -13.38 -9.45 12.02
N GLU A 372 -13.75 -10.48 12.76
CA GLU A 372 -13.76 -10.44 14.23
C GLU A 372 -12.34 -10.32 14.80
N ALA A 373 -11.37 -11.01 14.17
CA ALA A 373 -9.97 -10.87 14.57
C ALA A 373 -9.38 -9.51 14.15
N ALA A 374 -9.77 -9.01 12.99
CA ALA A 374 -9.39 -7.67 12.52
C ALA A 374 -9.93 -6.58 13.45
N ASP A 375 -11.20 -6.62 13.82
CA ASP A 375 -11.84 -5.68 14.74
C ASP A 375 -11.18 -5.71 16.13
N LEU A 376 -10.77 -6.90 16.58
CA LEU A 376 -10.06 -7.07 17.86
C LEU A 376 -8.68 -6.38 17.83
N ILE A 377 -7.95 -6.43 16.71
CA ILE A 377 -6.68 -5.71 16.53
C ILE A 377 -6.90 -4.19 16.60
N ILE A 378 -7.90 -3.65 15.91
CA ILE A 378 -8.22 -2.22 15.95
C ILE A 378 -8.55 -1.78 17.37
N ALA A 379 -9.45 -2.49 18.05
CA ALA A 379 -9.85 -2.17 19.43
C ALA A 379 -8.66 -2.27 20.40
N SER A 380 -7.78 -3.24 20.20
CA SER A 380 -6.56 -3.40 20.98
C SER A 380 -5.57 -2.23 20.74
N MET A 381 -5.37 -1.82 19.49
CA MET A 381 -4.55 -0.67 19.15
C MET A 381 -5.05 0.59 19.85
N GLU A 382 -6.35 0.88 19.78
CA GLU A 382 -6.97 2.03 20.44
C GLU A 382 -6.76 2.02 21.96
N ARG A 383 -6.99 0.88 22.62
CA ARG A 383 -6.79 0.74 24.07
C ARG A 383 -5.32 0.88 24.45
N SER A 384 -4.41 0.36 23.64
CA SER A 384 -2.97 0.44 23.87
C SER A 384 -2.47 1.88 23.79
N ILE A 385 -2.90 2.63 22.80
CA ILE A 385 -2.60 4.07 22.67
C ILE A 385 -3.20 4.84 23.85
N ALA A 386 -4.45 4.56 24.24
CA ALA A 386 -5.13 5.21 25.37
C ALA A 386 -4.44 4.92 26.71
N SER A 387 -3.79 3.76 26.87
CA SER A 387 -3.01 3.42 28.07
C SER A 387 -1.70 4.23 28.19
N LYS A 388 -1.32 4.93 27.13
CA LYS A 388 -0.05 5.68 27.01
C LYS A 388 1.22 4.83 27.15
N LYS A 389 1.13 3.50 27.01
CA LYS A 389 2.27 2.61 26.89
C LYS A 389 2.54 2.42 25.41
N VAL A 390 3.43 3.23 24.85
CA VAL A 390 3.62 3.38 23.41
C VAL A 390 5.10 3.37 23.04
N THR A 391 5.43 3.17 21.78
CA THR A 391 6.79 3.22 21.26
C THR A 391 7.36 4.63 21.24
N TYR A 392 8.65 4.76 21.02
CA TYR A 392 9.42 6.01 21.14
C TYR A 392 8.86 7.17 20.31
N ASP A 393 8.34 6.87 19.13
CA ASP A 393 7.80 7.84 18.17
C ASP A 393 6.61 8.61 18.75
N PHE A 394 5.75 7.93 19.49
CA PHE A 394 4.63 8.55 20.20
C PHE A 394 5.03 9.04 21.60
N ALA A 395 5.81 8.25 22.36
CA ALA A 395 6.16 8.58 23.73
C ALA A 395 6.84 9.95 23.88
N ARG A 396 7.72 10.31 22.91
CA ARG A 396 8.41 11.62 22.89
C ARG A 396 7.49 12.83 22.68
N LEU A 397 6.24 12.61 22.23
CA LEU A 397 5.27 13.65 21.89
C LEU A 397 4.00 13.59 22.75
N MET A 398 3.88 12.60 23.65
CA MET A 398 2.71 12.39 24.50
C MET A 398 3.04 12.64 25.96
N ASP A 399 2.43 13.63 26.58
CA ASP A 399 2.60 13.90 28.00
C ASP A 399 2.16 12.72 28.86
N GLY A 400 3.04 12.30 29.78
CA GLY A 400 2.81 11.20 30.70
C GLY A 400 2.80 9.81 30.05
N ALA A 401 3.37 9.68 28.85
CA ALA A 401 3.55 8.38 28.21
C ALA A 401 4.71 7.59 28.82
N THR A 402 4.53 6.27 28.85
CA THR A 402 5.59 5.32 29.16
C THR A 402 6.08 4.70 27.85
N GLN A 403 7.36 4.94 27.53
CA GLN A 403 7.96 4.31 26.36
C GLN A 403 8.15 2.82 26.58
N VAL A 404 7.70 2.02 25.63
CA VAL A 404 7.94 0.58 25.57
C VAL A 404 8.73 0.22 24.32
N SER A 405 9.34 -0.96 24.30
CA SER A 405 10.03 -1.49 23.13
C SER A 405 9.06 -1.94 22.05
N CYS A 406 9.55 -2.32 20.88
CA CYS A 406 8.76 -2.91 19.79
C CYS A 406 7.98 -4.14 20.28
N SER A 407 8.69 -5.11 20.85
CA SER A 407 8.09 -6.33 21.42
C SER A 407 7.18 -6.01 22.62
N GLY A 408 7.56 -5.01 23.43
CA GLY A 408 6.75 -4.53 24.55
C GLY A 408 5.42 -3.95 24.11
N PHE A 409 5.39 -3.20 23.00
CA PHE A 409 4.14 -2.67 22.44
C PHE A 409 3.22 -3.79 21.92
N GLY A 410 3.80 -4.80 21.25
CA GLY A 410 3.04 -5.99 20.86
C GLY A 410 2.40 -6.71 22.06
N GLN A 411 3.13 -6.81 23.19
CA GLN A 411 2.59 -7.40 24.41
C GLN A 411 1.47 -6.53 25.01
N VAL A 412 1.65 -5.20 25.05
CA VAL A 412 0.59 -4.26 25.48
C VAL A 412 -0.67 -4.45 24.63
N MET A 413 -0.54 -4.61 23.32
CA MET A 413 -1.69 -4.90 22.45
C MET A 413 -2.37 -6.22 22.80
N ILE A 414 -1.61 -7.29 23.04
CA ILE A 414 -2.16 -8.60 23.43
C ILE A 414 -2.90 -8.52 24.76
N ASP A 415 -2.35 -7.81 25.74
CA ASP A 415 -2.97 -7.63 27.04
C ASP A 415 -4.28 -6.81 26.98
N HIS A 416 -4.44 -5.99 25.95
CA HIS A 416 -5.64 -5.17 25.71
C HIS A 416 -6.65 -5.79 24.73
N MET A 417 -6.45 -7.00 24.27
CA MET A 417 -7.45 -7.75 23.47
C MET A 417 -8.65 -8.30 24.34
#